data_ea14b016b58304c9833c159d67c8df01
#
_entry.id   ea14b016b58304c9833c159d67c8df01
#
_cell.length_a   1.000
_cell.length_b   1.000
_cell.length_c   1.000
_cell.angle_alpha   90.00
_cell.angle_beta   90.00
_cell.angle_gamma   90.00
#
_symmetry.space_group_name_H-M   'P 1'
#
loop_
_entity.id
_entity.type
_entity.pdbx_description
1 polymer ?
#
loop_
_entity_poly.entity_id
_entity_poly.type
_entity_poly.pdbx_seq_one_letter_code
_entity_poly.pdbx_strand_id
1 'polypeptide(L)'
;MKSSFTPEIIDDINNRLKNANSIFSKNYPGESTERQPVHTVYGGAHIFKEGTASKMGIGATNHINAYAPNFVEFAKILELKGHEQLPNSQDEISTLEDYFSSESSEGKQKHVGHFSYTVYQRVLEKLSREAVEDFRIDFEDGYGNRPDEEEDGHAIS
;
A
#
# COMPACT_ATOMS: atom_id res chain seq x y z
N MET A 1 -26.05 35.57 -38.92
CA MET A 1 -24.75 35.14 -39.47
C MET A 1 -24.96 33.82 -40.20
N LYS A 2 -24.54 33.73 -41.47
CA LYS A 2 -24.52 32.41 -42.14
C LYS A 2 -23.28 31.66 -41.66
N SER A 3 -23.45 30.45 -41.15
CA SER A 3 -22.35 29.56 -40.83
C SER A 3 -21.52 29.30 -42.12
N SER A 4 -20.19 29.36 -42.00
CA SER A 4 -19.27 29.06 -43.13
C SER A 4 -19.18 27.54 -43.37
N PHE A 5 -19.69 26.73 -42.44
CA PHE A 5 -19.63 25.25 -42.49
C PHE A 5 -21.01 24.68 -42.81
N THR A 6 -21.07 23.80 -43.79
CA THR A 6 -22.26 22.98 -44.05
C THR A 6 -22.31 21.82 -43.08
N PRO A 7 -23.50 21.23 -42.86
CA PRO A 7 -23.61 20.03 -42.01
C PRO A 7 -22.65 18.90 -42.43
N GLU A 8 -22.47 18.67 -43.72
CA GLU A 8 -21.62 17.63 -44.27
C GLU A 8 -20.14 17.87 -43.92
N ILE A 9 -19.68 19.14 -43.94
CA ILE A 9 -18.30 19.50 -43.54
C ILE A 9 -18.10 19.26 -42.05
N ILE A 10 -19.12 19.61 -41.23
CA ILE A 10 -19.08 19.37 -39.78
C ILE A 10 -19.01 17.88 -39.48
N ASP A 11 -19.80 17.07 -40.15
CA ASP A 11 -19.81 15.61 -39.96
C ASP A 11 -18.48 14.97 -40.39
N ASP A 12 -17.88 15.41 -41.51
CA ASP A 12 -16.56 14.92 -41.93
C ASP A 12 -15.49 15.27 -40.88
N ILE A 13 -15.44 16.50 -40.41
CA ILE A 13 -14.49 16.91 -39.36
C ILE A 13 -14.70 16.09 -38.08
N ASN A 14 -15.94 15.93 -37.63
CA ASN A 14 -16.25 15.14 -36.43
C ASN A 14 -15.81 13.68 -36.56
N ASN A 15 -16.07 13.07 -37.72
CA ASN A 15 -15.65 11.69 -37.97
C ASN A 15 -14.12 11.53 -37.97
N ARG A 16 -13.42 12.47 -38.59
CA ARG A 16 -11.94 12.47 -38.58
C ARG A 16 -11.38 12.65 -37.17
N LEU A 17 -11.91 13.59 -36.39
CA LEU A 17 -11.54 13.79 -34.99
C LEU A 17 -11.84 12.56 -34.12
N LYS A 18 -13.01 11.96 -34.29
CA LYS A 18 -13.38 10.74 -33.57
C LYS A 18 -12.42 9.59 -33.86
N ASN A 19 -12.07 9.40 -35.13
CA ASN A 19 -11.10 8.38 -35.51
C ASN A 19 -9.69 8.67 -34.94
N ALA A 20 -9.22 9.91 -35.04
CA ALA A 20 -7.92 10.32 -34.47
C ALA A 20 -7.89 10.12 -32.95
N ASN A 21 -8.93 10.55 -32.24
CA ASN A 21 -9.05 10.35 -30.80
C ASN A 21 -9.12 8.88 -30.40
N SER A 22 -9.81 8.05 -31.18
CA SER A 22 -9.87 6.61 -30.92
C SER A 22 -8.50 5.95 -31.05
N ILE A 23 -7.74 6.33 -32.10
CA ILE A 23 -6.36 5.85 -32.30
C ILE A 23 -5.47 6.31 -31.18
N PHE A 24 -5.57 7.60 -30.79
CA PHE A 24 -4.81 8.16 -29.69
C PHE A 24 -5.08 7.42 -28.37
N SER A 25 -6.36 7.27 -27.98
CA SER A 25 -6.73 6.56 -26.76
C SER A 25 -6.32 5.08 -26.73
N LYS A 26 -6.25 4.45 -27.91
CA LYS A 26 -5.76 3.07 -28.01
C LYS A 26 -4.24 2.98 -27.81
N ASN A 27 -3.48 3.94 -28.34
CA ASN A 27 -2.02 3.96 -28.25
C ASN A 27 -1.53 4.53 -26.89
N TYR A 28 -2.33 5.38 -26.29
CA TYR A 28 -2.05 6.04 -25.00
C TYR A 28 -3.25 5.85 -24.06
N PRO A 29 -3.43 4.64 -23.51
CA PRO A 29 -4.60 4.30 -22.69
C PRO A 29 -4.64 5.03 -21.32
N GLY A 30 -3.58 5.75 -20.96
CA GLY A 30 -3.42 6.34 -19.65
C GLY A 30 -2.92 5.34 -18.61
N GLU A 31 -3.04 5.71 -17.34
CA GLU A 31 -2.65 4.85 -16.23
C GLU A 31 -3.64 3.69 -16.08
N SER A 32 -3.13 2.54 -15.61
CA SER A 32 -3.96 1.39 -15.28
C SER A 32 -4.96 1.76 -14.16
N THR A 33 -6.19 1.26 -14.29
CA THR A 33 -7.20 1.34 -13.22
C THR A 33 -7.03 0.25 -12.16
N GLU A 34 -6.06 -0.64 -12.33
CA GLU A 34 -5.73 -1.66 -11.35
C GLU A 34 -5.13 -1.03 -10.09
N ARG A 35 -5.20 -1.76 -8.99
CA ARG A 35 -4.62 -1.33 -7.73
C ARG A 35 -3.13 -1.01 -7.89
N GLN A 36 -2.73 0.20 -7.51
CA GLN A 36 -1.35 0.62 -7.48
C GLN A 36 -0.75 0.41 -6.08
N PRO A 37 0.54 0.06 -5.96
CA PRO A 37 1.21 -0.01 -4.68
C PRO A 37 1.27 1.39 -4.03
N VAL A 38 1.08 1.45 -2.71
CA VAL A 38 1.21 2.71 -1.94
C VAL A 38 2.61 2.90 -1.37
N HIS A 39 3.44 1.86 -1.39
CA HIS A 39 4.84 1.95 -1.02
C HIS A 39 5.69 1.02 -1.88
N THR A 40 6.95 1.40 -2.06
CA THR A 40 7.97 0.66 -2.79
C THR A 40 9.17 0.43 -1.88
N VAL A 41 9.69 -0.79 -1.89
CA VAL A 41 10.93 -1.16 -1.23
C VAL A 41 11.99 -1.39 -2.30
N TYR A 42 13.16 -0.78 -2.12
CA TYR A 42 14.33 -1.03 -2.94
C TYR A 42 15.31 -1.93 -2.18
N GLY A 43 15.91 -2.88 -2.87
CA GLY A 43 16.92 -3.74 -2.30
C GLY A 43 17.94 -4.16 -3.34
N GLY A 44 19.23 -4.10 -3.01
CA GLY A 44 20.30 -4.50 -3.91
C GLY A 44 20.17 -5.95 -4.37
N ALA A 45 20.40 -6.21 -5.65
CA ALA A 45 20.23 -7.52 -6.28
C ALA A 45 20.99 -8.63 -5.56
N HIS A 46 22.18 -8.33 -5.00
CA HIS A 46 23.03 -9.30 -4.28
C HIS A 46 22.41 -9.84 -2.97
N ILE A 47 21.44 -9.12 -2.39
CA ILE A 47 20.75 -9.53 -1.16
C ILE A 47 19.33 -10.04 -1.41
N PHE A 48 18.80 -9.85 -2.61
CA PHE A 48 17.48 -10.34 -2.97
C PHE A 48 17.49 -11.88 -3.07
N LYS A 49 16.51 -12.52 -2.46
CA LYS A 49 16.33 -13.98 -2.48
C LYS A 49 14.85 -14.31 -2.46
N GLU A 50 14.51 -15.49 -2.90
CA GLU A 50 13.17 -16.04 -2.70
C GLU A 50 12.72 -15.88 -1.24
N GLY A 51 11.53 -15.39 -1.05
CA GLY A 51 10.93 -15.14 0.27
C GLY A 51 11.42 -13.89 1.00
N THR A 52 12.21 -13.00 0.39
CA THR A 52 12.67 -11.74 1.01
C THR A 52 11.49 -10.91 1.53
N ALA A 53 10.45 -10.70 0.71
CA ALA A 53 9.25 -9.94 1.11
C ALA A 53 8.52 -10.59 2.30
N SER A 54 8.37 -11.93 2.30
CA SER A 54 7.76 -12.67 3.40
C SER A 54 8.56 -12.56 4.69
N LYS A 55 9.89 -12.63 4.62
CA LYS A 55 10.76 -12.47 5.79
C LYS A 55 10.66 -11.06 6.38
N MET A 56 10.53 -10.04 5.54
CA MET A 56 10.30 -8.66 6.00
C MET A 56 8.97 -8.55 6.76
N GLY A 57 7.90 -9.18 6.27
CA GLY A 57 6.60 -9.23 6.95
C GLY A 57 6.66 -9.94 8.30
N ILE A 58 7.34 -11.08 8.37
CA ILE A 58 7.56 -11.81 9.63
C ILE A 58 8.35 -10.96 10.62
N GLY A 59 9.44 -10.33 10.18
CA GLY A 59 10.24 -9.43 11.00
C GLY A 59 9.44 -8.27 11.56
N ALA A 60 8.64 -7.61 10.71
CA ALA A 60 7.77 -6.51 11.12
C ALA A 60 6.70 -6.96 12.15
N THR A 61 6.08 -8.11 11.93
CA THR A 61 5.12 -8.70 12.87
C THR A 61 5.77 -9.00 14.22
N ASN A 62 6.97 -9.56 14.23
CA ASN A 62 7.72 -9.83 15.45
C ASN A 62 8.03 -8.54 16.22
N HIS A 63 8.40 -7.46 15.52
CA HIS A 63 8.62 -6.16 16.15
C HIS A 63 7.33 -5.58 16.75
N ILE A 64 6.20 -5.65 16.04
CA ILE A 64 4.93 -5.20 16.59
C ILE A 64 4.58 -6.00 17.85
N ASN A 65 4.69 -7.31 17.83
CA ASN A 65 4.40 -8.16 19.00
C ASN A 65 5.33 -7.85 20.19
N ALA A 66 6.57 -7.45 19.94
CA ALA A 66 7.54 -7.13 20.99
C ALA A 66 7.36 -5.72 21.58
N TYR A 67 7.00 -4.74 20.77
CA TYR A 67 7.00 -3.34 21.17
C TYR A 67 5.62 -2.70 21.26
N ALA A 68 4.62 -3.26 20.59
CA ALA A 68 3.25 -2.78 20.57
C ALA A 68 2.27 -3.98 20.51
N PRO A 69 2.25 -4.84 21.54
CA PRO A 69 1.54 -6.13 21.52
C PRO A 69 0.02 -6.00 21.45
N ASN A 70 -0.53 -4.81 21.68
CA ASN A 70 -1.96 -4.51 21.59
C ASN A 70 -2.21 -3.15 20.92
N PHE A 71 -3.44 -2.91 20.50
CA PHE A 71 -3.80 -1.71 19.76
C PHE A 71 -3.68 -0.42 20.59
N VAL A 72 -3.73 -0.51 21.92
CA VAL A 72 -3.61 0.64 22.83
C VAL A 72 -2.16 1.12 22.87
N GLU A 73 -1.22 0.22 23.07
CA GLU A 73 0.22 0.54 23.06
C GLU A 73 0.65 1.00 21.65
N PHE A 74 0.18 0.32 20.61
CA PHE A 74 0.40 0.71 19.22
C PHE A 74 -0.08 2.15 18.96
N ALA A 75 -1.29 2.48 19.42
CA ALA A 75 -1.86 3.82 19.24
C ALA A 75 -1.06 4.91 19.99
N LYS A 76 -0.57 4.61 21.19
CA LYS A 76 0.23 5.55 21.98
C LYS A 76 1.61 5.78 21.39
N ILE A 77 2.28 4.72 20.94
CA ILE A 77 3.61 4.83 20.29
C ILE A 77 3.55 5.65 19.02
N LEU A 78 2.47 5.51 18.24
CA LEU A 78 2.29 6.22 16.96
C LEU A 78 1.48 7.51 17.08
N GLU A 79 1.11 7.90 18.30
CA GLU A 79 0.31 9.10 18.58
C GLU A 79 -0.96 9.17 17.71
N LEU A 80 -1.63 8.01 17.52
CA LEU A 80 -2.84 7.97 16.73
C LEU A 80 -3.95 8.81 17.35
N LYS A 81 -4.80 9.40 16.52
CA LYS A 81 -5.90 10.26 16.97
C LYS A 81 -6.72 9.58 18.08
N GLY A 82 -6.83 10.23 19.23
CA GLY A 82 -7.57 9.76 20.39
C GLY A 82 -6.76 8.84 21.33
N HIS A 83 -5.47 8.65 21.10
CA HIS A 83 -4.62 7.81 21.94
C HIS A 83 -4.57 8.26 23.41
N GLU A 84 -4.71 9.56 23.67
CA GLU A 84 -4.68 10.15 25.02
C GLU A 84 -5.89 9.68 25.88
N GLN A 85 -6.96 9.23 25.24
CA GLN A 85 -8.19 8.78 25.90
C GLN A 85 -8.18 7.25 26.13
N LEU A 86 -7.14 6.55 25.68
CA LEU A 86 -7.01 5.11 25.85
C LEU A 86 -6.41 4.79 27.23
N PRO A 87 -6.76 3.63 27.82
CA PRO A 87 -6.32 3.25 29.16
C PRO A 87 -4.79 3.10 29.26
N ASN A 88 -4.30 3.20 30.50
CA ASN A 88 -2.88 3.04 30.82
C ASN A 88 -2.57 1.78 31.62
N SER A 89 -3.54 1.25 32.35
CA SER A 89 -3.32 0.04 33.15
C SER A 89 -3.57 -1.23 32.31
N GLN A 90 -2.79 -2.25 32.58
CA GLN A 90 -2.89 -3.52 31.84
C GLN A 90 -4.28 -4.17 31.96
N ASP A 91 -4.91 -4.08 33.12
CA ASP A 91 -6.24 -4.65 33.38
C ASP A 91 -7.33 -3.97 32.52
N GLU A 92 -7.23 -2.62 32.43
CA GLU A 92 -8.16 -1.85 31.59
C GLU A 92 -7.91 -2.09 30.10
N ILE A 93 -6.65 -2.27 29.70
CA ILE A 93 -6.30 -2.63 28.31
C ILE A 93 -6.88 -3.98 27.95
N SER A 94 -6.70 -5.02 28.80
CA SER A 94 -7.29 -6.34 28.58
C SER A 94 -8.82 -6.28 28.49
N THR A 95 -9.47 -5.52 29.38
CA THR A 95 -10.92 -5.33 29.34
C THR A 95 -11.37 -4.69 28.01
N LEU A 96 -10.60 -3.72 27.52
CA LEU A 96 -10.89 -3.05 26.27
C LEU A 96 -10.66 -3.96 25.04
N GLU A 97 -9.65 -4.81 25.08
CA GLU A 97 -9.42 -5.83 24.05
C GLU A 97 -10.57 -6.85 23.98
N ASP A 98 -11.05 -7.31 25.13
CA ASP A 98 -12.20 -8.20 25.23
C ASP A 98 -13.47 -7.53 24.68
N TYR A 99 -13.68 -6.24 24.99
CA TYR A 99 -14.77 -5.46 24.41
C TYR A 99 -14.67 -5.43 22.87
N PHE A 100 -13.53 -5.08 22.32
CA PHE A 100 -13.35 -5.04 20.84
C PHE A 100 -13.41 -6.43 20.20
N SER A 101 -13.15 -7.50 20.93
CA SER A 101 -13.25 -8.86 20.42
C SER A 101 -14.71 -9.34 20.33
N SER A 102 -15.54 -8.97 21.29
CA SER A 102 -16.90 -9.50 21.47
C SER A 102 -18.02 -8.56 20.96
N GLU A 103 -17.77 -7.25 20.92
CA GLU A 103 -18.79 -6.24 20.58
C GLU A 103 -19.20 -6.27 19.10
N SER A 104 -20.41 -5.82 18.82
CA SER A 104 -20.94 -5.62 17.47
C SER A 104 -20.15 -4.55 16.70
N SER A 105 -20.20 -4.61 15.37
CA SER A 105 -19.54 -3.59 14.53
C SER A 105 -20.05 -2.18 14.82
N GLU A 106 -21.34 -2.03 15.11
CA GLU A 106 -21.94 -0.72 15.43
C GLU A 106 -21.47 -0.21 16.81
N GLY A 107 -21.36 -1.09 17.81
CA GLY A 107 -20.85 -0.74 19.14
C GLY A 107 -19.38 -0.29 19.06
N LYS A 108 -18.55 -1.06 18.34
CA LYS A 108 -17.13 -0.71 18.11
C LYS A 108 -16.97 0.68 17.50
N GLN A 109 -17.78 1.03 16.48
CA GLN A 109 -17.68 2.33 15.79
C GLN A 109 -17.94 3.54 16.69
N LYS A 110 -18.72 3.37 17.76
CA LYS A 110 -19.05 4.44 18.71
C LYS A 110 -17.96 4.66 19.76
N HIS A 111 -17.03 3.73 19.91
CA HIS A 111 -15.97 3.81 20.90
C HIS A 111 -14.78 4.64 20.42
N VAL A 112 -14.20 5.45 21.32
CA VAL A 112 -13.02 6.29 21.01
C VAL A 112 -11.84 5.49 20.48
N GLY A 113 -11.65 4.26 20.93
CA GLY A 113 -10.58 3.36 20.49
C GLY A 113 -10.80 2.69 19.12
N HIS A 114 -11.97 2.89 18.50
CA HIS A 114 -12.30 2.20 17.25
C HIS A 114 -11.30 2.46 16.13
N PHE A 115 -10.86 3.70 15.96
CA PHE A 115 -9.88 4.05 14.94
C PHE A 115 -8.56 3.29 15.17
N SER A 116 -8.03 3.35 16.37
CA SER A 116 -6.77 2.69 16.74
C SER A 116 -6.86 1.16 16.59
N TYR A 117 -7.96 0.57 17.06
CA TYR A 117 -8.21 -0.86 16.88
C TYR A 117 -8.25 -1.26 15.40
N THR A 118 -8.99 -0.50 14.59
CA THR A 118 -9.12 -0.78 13.15
C THR A 118 -7.79 -0.66 12.43
N VAL A 119 -7.00 0.37 12.74
CA VAL A 119 -5.67 0.55 12.13
C VAL A 119 -4.75 -0.61 12.52
N TYR A 120 -4.69 -0.96 13.81
CA TYR A 120 -3.88 -2.07 14.31
C TYR A 120 -4.22 -3.39 13.62
N GLN A 121 -5.51 -3.76 13.54
CA GLN A 121 -5.94 -4.99 12.88
C GLN A 121 -5.58 -5.01 11.39
N ARG A 122 -5.77 -3.89 10.70
CA ARG A 122 -5.40 -3.77 9.28
C ARG A 122 -3.90 -3.87 9.05
N VAL A 123 -3.09 -3.35 9.96
CA VAL A 123 -1.62 -3.47 9.88
C VAL A 123 -1.21 -4.93 10.05
N LEU A 124 -1.74 -5.64 11.06
CA LEU A 124 -1.45 -7.06 11.26
C LEU A 124 -1.89 -7.91 10.04
N GLU A 125 -3.10 -7.66 9.53
CA GLU A 125 -3.59 -8.32 8.32
C GLU A 125 -2.69 -8.04 7.11
N LYS A 126 -2.29 -6.78 6.91
CA LYS A 126 -1.41 -6.37 5.82
C LYS A 126 -0.06 -7.08 5.89
N LEU A 127 0.56 -7.11 7.06
CA LEU A 127 1.86 -7.77 7.26
C LEU A 127 1.81 -9.28 7.04
N SER A 128 0.69 -9.92 7.37
CA SER A 128 0.52 -11.36 7.16
C SER A 128 0.31 -11.74 5.70
N ARG A 129 -0.30 -10.86 4.91
CA ARG A 129 -0.71 -11.16 3.54
C ARG A 129 0.20 -10.55 2.48
N GLU A 130 0.57 -9.28 2.66
CA GLU A 130 1.27 -8.48 1.66
C GLU A 130 2.09 -7.39 2.35
N ALA A 131 3.12 -7.78 3.08
CA ALA A 131 3.98 -6.84 3.80
C ALA A 131 4.72 -5.87 2.88
N VAL A 132 5.03 -6.31 1.66
CA VAL A 132 5.65 -5.51 0.60
C VAL A 132 4.75 -5.52 -0.61
N GLU A 133 4.38 -4.36 -1.11
CA GLU A 133 3.50 -4.20 -2.28
C GLU A 133 4.26 -4.12 -3.60
N ASP A 134 5.40 -3.45 -3.59
CA ASP A 134 6.30 -3.31 -4.74
C ASP A 134 7.74 -3.44 -4.24
N PHE A 135 8.44 -4.46 -4.72
CA PHE A 135 9.85 -4.67 -4.42
C PHE A 135 10.65 -4.46 -5.70
N ARG A 136 11.53 -3.46 -5.69
CA ARG A 136 12.41 -3.18 -6.83
C ARG A 136 13.81 -3.69 -6.54
N ILE A 137 14.24 -4.62 -7.37
CA ILE A 137 15.61 -5.16 -7.33
C ILE A 137 16.51 -4.11 -7.95
N ASP A 138 17.46 -3.63 -7.17
CA ASP A 138 18.33 -2.51 -7.51
C ASP A 138 19.73 -3.03 -7.90
N PHE A 139 20.18 -2.63 -9.07
CA PHE A 139 21.52 -2.89 -9.59
C PHE A 139 22.39 -1.60 -9.63
N GLU A 140 21.94 -0.54 -9.00
CA GLU A 140 22.64 0.76 -8.94
C GLU A 140 23.14 1.05 -7.52
N ASP A 141 22.51 2.06 -6.86
CA ASP A 141 22.96 2.57 -5.56
C ASP A 141 22.92 1.53 -4.45
N GLY A 142 21.87 0.71 -4.40
CA GLY A 142 21.71 -0.36 -3.39
C GLY A 142 22.54 -1.60 -3.67
N TYR A 143 23.08 -1.74 -4.88
CA TYR A 143 23.93 -2.85 -5.30
C TYR A 143 25.42 -2.50 -5.16
N GLY A 144 25.78 -1.27 -5.49
CA GLY A 144 27.16 -0.78 -5.50
C GLY A 144 27.91 -1.17 -6.78
N ASN A 145 29.13 -0.64 -6.92
CA ASN A 145 29.95 -0.91 -8.10
C ASN A 145 30.61 -2.31 -8.00
N ARG A 146 30.29 -3.19 -8.96
CA ARG A 146 30.74 -4.57 -9.03
C ARG A 146 31.23 -4.91 -10.45
N PRO A 147 32.05 -5.98 -10.63
CA PRO A 147 32.38 -6.48 -11.95
C PRO A 147 31.15 -7.00 -12.69
N ASP A 148 31.12 -6.84 -14.02
CA ASP A 148 30.01 -7.29 -14.89
C ASP A 148 29.68 -8.78 -14.69
N GLU A 149 30.68 -9.63 -14.51
CA GLU A 149 30.48 -11.07 -14.27
C GLU A 149 29.69 -11.36 -12.98
N GLU A 150 29.89 -10.55 -11.92
CA GLU A 150 29.17 -10.69 -10.67
C GLU A 150 27.74 -10.16 -10.81
N GLU A 151 27.55 -9.05 -11.53
CA GLU A 151 26.25 -8.47 -11.82
C GLU A 151 25.40 -9.41 -12.66
N ASP A 152 25.96 -9.95 -13.76
CA ASP A 152 25.29 -10.96 -14.59
C ASP A 152 24.89 -12.20 -13.80
N GLY A 153 25.77 -12.64 -12.88
CA GLY A 153 25.48 -13.76 -12.00
C GLY A 153 24.29 -13.52 -11.07
N HIS A 154 24.17 -12.32 -10.51
CA HIS A 154 23.02 -11.95 -9.67
C HIS A 154 21.74 -11.72 -10.48
N ALA A 155 21.84 -11.27 -11.73
CA ALA A 155 20.67 -11.08 -12.59
C ALA A 155 20.03 -12.42 -13.03
N ILE A 156 20.80 -13.52 -13.03
CA ILE A 156 20.36 -14.85 -13.43
C ILE A 156 19.88 -15.70 -12.25
N SER A 157 20.36 -15.41 -11.03
CA SER A 157 20.07 -16.18 -9.83
C SER A 157 18.68 -15.91 -9.24
#